data_deb51b2456bf6e79726a454b7c57341f
#
_entry.id   deb51b2456bf6e79726a454b7c57341f
#
_cell.length_a   1.000
_cell.length_b   1.000
_cell.length_c   1.000
_cell.angle_alpha   90.00
_cell.angle_beta   90.00
_cell.angle_gamma   90.00
#
_symmetry.space_group_name_H-M   'P 1'
#
loop_
_entity.id
_entity.type
_entity.pdbx_description
1 polymer ?
#
loop_
_entity_poly.entity_id
_entity_poly.type
_entity_poly.pdbx_seq_one_letter_code
_entity_poly.pdbx_strand_id
1 'polypeptide(L)'
;MNKNKEEYLIQFDEKKSIFLSFFTNYTDNLEFFQSPTSKFRTRAEFGVVSTNSFDFTMVENGEKIFVDQLNICNPRINQIMGHLKKQVVLSDTLKEQLFQVEIQVSRKGECFISLIYHKLLDSNWIEKAQILSKKIQSSFIGRSKNQKLI
;
A
#
# COMPACT_ATOMS: atom_id res chain seq x y z
N MET A 1 8.55 26.97 12.33
CA MET A 1 7.35 26.21 11.84
C MET A 1 7.88 25.13 10.93
N ASN A 2 7.32 23.90 10.94
CA ASN A 2 7.88 22.79 10.14
C ASN A 2 7.46 22.99 8.67
N LYS A 3 8.39 23.08 7.73
CA LYS A 3 8.18 23.33 6.28
C LYS A 3 7.06 22.46 5.69
N ASN A 4 7.04 21.18 6.03
CA ASN A 4 6.00 20.24 5.57
C ASN A 4 4.58 20.60 6.06
N LYS A 5 4.44 21.26 7.21
CA LYS A 5 3.14 21.68 7.73
C LYS A 5 2.64 22.92 7.01
N GLU A 6 3.52 23.81 6.65
CA GLU A 6 3.19 25.04 5.90
C GLU A 6 2.76 24.72 4.48
N GLU A 7 3.51 23.88 3.77
CA GLU A 7 3.15 23.37 2.44
C GLU A 7 1.80 22.63 2.45
N TYR A 8 1.53 21.84 3.48
CA TYR A 8 0.24 21.16 3.65
C TYR A 8 -0.92 22.14 3.80
N LEU A 9 -0.76 23.21 4.61
CA LEU A 9 -1.82 24.20 4.81
C LEU A 9 -2.13 24.97 3.53
N ILE A 10 -1.11 25.36 2.77
CA ILE A 10 -1.27 25.99 1.46
C ILE A 10 -2.09 25.08 0.54
N GLN A 11 -1.69 23.82 0.41
CA GLN A 11 -2.42 22.83 -0.41
C GLN A 11 -3.87 22.63 0.07
N PHE A 12 -4.10 22.61 1.37
CA PHE A 12 -5.44 22.46 1.94
C PHE A 12 -6.33 23.65 1.57
N ASP A 13 -5.82 24.88 1.70
CA ASP A 13 -6.58 26.10 1.39
C ASP A 13 -6.86 26.23 -0.12
N GLU A 14 -5.91 25.83 -0.98
CA GLU A 14 -6.11 25.75 -2.42
C GLU A 14 -7.25 24.78 -2.78
N LYS A 15 -7.19 23.56 -2.25
CA LYS A 15 -8.23 22.52 -2.47
C LYS A 15 -9.60 22.97 -1.95
N LYS A 16 -9.64 23.62 -0.78
CA LYS A 16 -10.85 24.19 -0.21
C LYS A 16 -11.44 25.27 -1.12
N SER A 17 -10.61 26.18 -1.63
CA SER A 17 -11.04 27.23 -2.53
C SER A 17 -11.60 26.68 -3.85
N ILE A 18 -10.93 25.70 -4.44
CA ILE A 18 -11.41 25.00 -5.65
C ILE A 18 -12.76 24.33 -5.36
N PHE A 19 -12.88 23.59 -4.26
CA PHE A 19 -14.13 22.93 -3.90
C PHE A 19 -15.27 23.94 -3.72
N LEU A 20 -15.04 25.02 -2.99
CA LEU A 20 -16.03 26.08 -2.77
C LEU A 20 -16.50 26.71 -4.07
N SER A 21 -15.61 26.93 -5.05
CA SER A 21 -15.98 27.49 -6.33
C SER A 21 -17.03 26.67 -7.10
N PHE A 22 -17.10 25.37 -6.85
CA PHE A 22 -18.09 24.47 -7.47
C PHE A 22 -19.40 24.37 -6.67
N PHE A 23 -19.36 24.52 -5.35
CA PHE A 23 -20.46 24.10 -4.47
C PHE A 23 -21.14 25.23 -3.67
N THR A 24 -20.61 26.48 -3.69
CA THR A 24 -21.19 27.61 -2.96
C THR A 24 -22.64 27.93 -3.36
N ASN A 25 -23.03 27.59 -4.59
CA ASN A 25 -24.41 27.83 -5.06
C ASN A 25 -25.41 26.74 -4.58
N TYR A 26 -24.94 25.68 -3.92
CA TYR A 26 -25.75 24.54 -3.53
C TYR A 26 -26.01 24.46 -2.03
N THR A 27 -25.05 24.89 -1.21
CA THR A 27 -25.17 24.86 0.26
C THR A 27 -24.14 25.76 0.93
N ASP A 28 -24.55 26.41 2.01
CA ASP A 28 -23.67 27.17 2.91
C ASP A 28 -23.16 26.33 4.09
N ASN A 29 -23.69 25.13 4.25
CA ASN A 29 -23.34 24.23 5.36
C ASN A 29 -22.25 23.23 4.93
N LEU A 30 -21.02 23.72 4.80
CA LEU A 30 -19.84 22.91 4.42
C LEU A 30 -18.82 22.89 5.56
N GLU A 31 -18.48 21.68 6.00
CA GLU A 31 -17.42 21.46 6.96
C GLU A 31 -16.17 20.90 6.28
N PHE A 32 -14.99 21.40 6.70
CA PHE A 32 -13.71 20.96 6.16
C PHE A 32 -12.82 20.41 7.26
N PHE A 33 -12.34 19.17 7.05
CA PHE A 33 -11.50 18.47 8.02
C PHE A 33 -10.10 18.28 7.47
N GLN A 34 -9.11 18.73 8.23
CA GLN A 34 -7.70 18.51 7.90
C GLN A 34 -7.29 17.08 8.21
N SER A 35 -6.57 16.44 7.29
CA SER A 35 -5.91 15.17 7.56
C SER A 35 -4.58 15.39 8.30
N PRO A 36 -4.01 14.36 8.95
CA PRO A 36 -2.62 14.40 9.36
C PRO A 36 -1.69 14.63 8.17
N THR A 37 -0.55 15.28 8.38
CA THR A 37 0.44 15.57 7.32
C THR A 37 1.29 14.37 6.92
N SER A 38 1.27 13.30 7.72
CA SER A 38 2.00 12.03 7.48
C SER A 38 1.24 10.87 8.10
N LYS A 39 1.61 9.63 7.74
CA LYS A 39 1.10 8.38 8.32
C LYS A 39 -0.42 8.17 8.19
N PHE A 40 -1.07 8.89 7.31
CA PHE A 40 -2.53 8.86 7.13
C PHE A 40 -3.01 7.80 6.13
N ARG A 41 -2.14 7.38 5.21
CA ARG A 41 -2.52 6.43 4.16
C ARG A 41 -2.57 5.01 4.72
N THR A 42 -3.74 4.39 4.66
CA THR A 42 -4.00 3.04 5.19
C THR A 42 -4.02 1.95 4.12
N ARG A 43 -3.90 2.32 2.84
CA ARG A 43 -3.76 1.41 1.70
C ARG A 43 -2.64 1.89 0.78
N ALA A 44 -1.79 0.97 0.36
CA ALA A 44 -0.74 1.24 -0.61
C ALA A 44 -0.56 0.06 -1.57
N GLU A 45 -0.22 0.37 -2.81
CA GLU A 45 0.04 -0.59 -3.88
C GLU A 45 1.47 -0.37 -4.39
N PHE A 46 2.19 -1.46 -4.57
CA PHE A 46 3.59 -1.46 -4.98
C PHE A 46 3.79 -2.43 -6.14
N GLY A 47 4.52 -2.01 -7.16
CA GLY A 47 5.14 -2.97 -8.07
C GLY A 47 6.22 -3.77 -7.34
N VAL A 48 6.57 -4.92 -7.88
CA VAL A 48 7.61 -5.79 -7.31
C VAL A 48 8.66 -6.12 -8.38
N VAL A 49 9.92 -6.08 -7.97
CA VAL A 49 11.04 -6.70 -8.67
C VAL A 49 11.51 -7.88 -7.83
N SER A 50 11.43 -9.09 -8.38
CA SER A 50 11.66 -10.34 -7.64
C SER A 50 12.61 -11.30 -8.38
N THR A 51 13.70 -10.80 -8.94
CA THR A 51 14.73 -11.64 -9.60
C THR A 51 15.69 -12.21 -8.55
N ASN A 52 16.78 -11.50 -8.26
CA ASN A 52 17.77 -11.90 -7.23
C ASN A 52 17.45 -11.34 -5.84
N SER A 53 16.67 -10.27 -5.77
CA SER A 53 16.16 -9.65 -4.56
C SER A 53 14.63 -9.60 -4.61
N PHE A 54 14.02 -9.15 -3.52
CA PHE A 54 12.61 -8.80 -3.47
C PHE A 54 12.50 -7.33 -3.07
N ASP A 55 12.17 -6.46 -4.04
CA ASP A 55 12.14 -5.03 -3.85
C ASP A 55 10.82 -4.44 -4.31
N PHE A 56 10.32 -3.47 -3.54
CA PHE A 56 9.14 -2.70 -3.88
C PHE A 56 9.49 -1.55 -4.81
N THR A 57 8.60 -1.29 -5.76
CA THR A 57 8.73 -0.16 -6.68
C THR A 57 7.45 0.64 -6.77
N MET A 58 7.60 1.92 -7.12
CA MET A 58 6.51 2.81 -7.49
C MET A 58 6.87 3.54 -8.78
N VAL A 59 5.89 4.21 -9.38
CA VAL A 59 6.12 5.12 -10.49
C VAL A 59 6.00 6.55 -9.98
N GLU A 60 7.05 7.34 -10.13
CA GLU A 60 7.10 8.75 -9.81
C GLU A 60 7.57 9.52 -11.05
N ASN A 61 6.80 10.51 -11.48
CA ASN A 61 7.08 11.31 -12.70
C ASN A 61 7.33 10.45 -13.97
N GLY A 62 6.67 9.29 -14.07
CA GLY A 62 6.83 8.36 -15.19
C GLY A 62 8.00 7.39 -15.06
N GLU A 63 8.84 7.53 -14.05
CA GLU A 63 9.98 6.66 -13.80
C GLU A 63 9.71 5.66 -12.67
N LYS A 64 10.26 4.45 -12.81
CA LYS A 64 10.20 3.44 -11.75
C LYS A 64 11.28 3.70 -10.71
N ILE A 65 10.86 3.90 -9.48
CA ILE A 65 11.75 4.08 -8.32
C ILE A 65 11.60 2.92 -7.33
N PHE A 66 12.69 2.58 -6.64
CA PHE A 66 12.68 1.62 -5.53
C PHE A 66 12.26 2.30 -4.24
N VAL A 67 11.45 1.60 -3.43
CA VAL A 67 10.84 2.16 -2.22
C VAL A 67 11.01 1.19 -1.05
N ASP A 68 11.62 1.64 0.02
CA ASP A 68 11.72 0.88 1.28
C ASP A 68 10.69 1.31 2.31
N GLN A 69 10.33 2.59 2.31
CA GLN A 69 9.36 3.18 3.22
C GLN A 69 8.66 4.37 2.56
N LEU A 70 7.42 4.63 2.99
CA LEU A 70 6.66 5.82 2.61
C LEU A 70 6.19 6.57 3.85
N ASN A 71 6.62 7.82 4.02
CA ASN A 71 6.27 8.64 5.18
C ASN A 71 4.76 8.92 5.30
N ILE A 72 4.04 8.93 4.17
CA ILE A 72 2.59 9.13 4.15
C ILE A 72 1.81 7.89 4.59
N CYS A 73 2.41 6.69 4.55
CA CYS A 73 1.76 5.44 4.90
C CYS A 73 1.69 5.23 6.42
N ASN A 74 0.63 4.55 6.84
CA ASN A 74 0.53 4.03 8.20
C ASN A 74 1.81 3.23 8.56
N PRO A 75 2.38 3.39 9.76
CA PRO A 75 3.60 2.68 10.16
C PRO A 75 3.53 1.15 10.00
N ARG A 76 2.34 0.57 10.15
CA ARG A 76 2.13 -0.86 9.96
C ARG A 76 2.40 -1.29 8.51
N ILE A 77 2.09 -0.45 7.50
CA ILE A 77 2.41 -0.73 6.09
C ILE A 77 3.93 -0.84 5.92
N ASN A 78 4.69 0.14 6.41
CA ASN A 78 6.15 0.15 6.33
C ASN A 78 6.78 -1.07 7.06
N GLN A 79 6.21 -1.45 8.21
CA GLN A 79 6.63 -2.66 8.93
C GLN A 79 6.39 -3.92 8.10
N ILE A 80 5.21 -4.05 7.48
CA ILE A 80 4.87 -5.18 6.61
C ILE A 80 5.79 -5.24 5.40
N MET A 81 6.09 -4.12 4.75
CA MET A 81 7.06 -4.06 3.65
C MET A 81 8.41 -4.68 4.06
N GLY A 82 8.95 -4.27 5.20
CA GLY A 82 10.20 -4.82 5.73
C GLY A 82 10.13 -6.32 6.05
N HIS A 83 8.99 -6.81 6.55
CA HIS A 83 8.78 -8.24 6.78
C HIS A 83 8.69 -9.04 5.48
N LEU A 84 7.94 -8.54 4.48
CA LEU A 84 7.81 -9.20 3.18
C LEU A 84 9.15 -9.29 2.46
N LYS A 85 9.96 -8.23 2.44
CA LYS A 85 11.32 -8.26 1.86
C LYS A 85 12.16 -9.41 2.44
N LYS A 86 12.11 -9.60 3.76
CA LYS A 86 12.89 -10.63 4.45
C LYS A 86 12.35 -12.05 4.26
N GLN A 87 11.04 -12.22 4.08
CA GLN A 87 10.40 -13.53 4.10
C GLN A 87 10.08 -14.08 2.71
N VAL A 88 9.61 -13.24 1.81
CA VAL A 88 9.22 -13.66 0.46
C VAL A 88 10.45 -14.04 -0.38
N VAL A 89 11.57 -13.35 -0.19
CA VAL A 89 12.82 -13.68 -0.88
C VAL A 89 13.28 -15.13 -0.65
N LEU A 90 12.90 -15.72 0.50
CA LEU A 90 13.25 -17.10 0.88
C LEU A 90 12.34 -18.17 0.26
N SER A 91 11.32 -17.80 -0.49
CA SER A 91 10.33 -18.71 -1.06
C SER A 91 10.15 -18.48 -2.56
N ASP A 92 10.72 -19.33 -3.38
CA ASP A 92 10.56 -19.27 -4.84
C ASP A 92 9.07 -19.36 -5.22
N THR A 93 8.29 -20.19 -4.54
CA THR A 93 6.84 -20.32 -4.77
C THR A 93 6.10 -18.99 -4.63
N LEU A 94 6.45 -18.18 -3.61
CA LEU A 94 5.81 -16.88 -3.36
C LEU A 94 6.41 -15.76 -4.20
N LYS A 95 7.66 -15.88 -4.61
CA LYS A 95 8.40 -14.86 -5.36
C LYS A 95 8.14 -14.94 -6.85
N GLU A 96 8.02 -16.14 -7.39
CA GLU A 96 7.94 -16.38 -8.83
C GLU A 96 6.72 -15.71 -9.47
N GLN A 97 6.96 -14.86 -10.47
CA GLN A 97 5.94 -14.09 -11.22
C GLN A 97 5.02 -13.20 -10.36
N LEU A 98 5.43 -12.89 -9.12
CA LEU A 98 4.80 -11.85 -8.31
C LEU A 98 5.19 -10.48 -8.89
N PHE A 99 4.22 -9.68 -9.28
CA PHE A 99 4.47 -8.38 -9.91
C PHE A 99 3.91 -7.19 -9.13
N GLN A 100 2.95 -7.43 -8.23
CA GLN A 100 2.34 -6.36 -7.44
C GLN A 100 1.96 -6.87 -6.06
N VAL A 101 2.11 -5.99 -5.07
CA VAL A 101 1.66 -6.19 -3.69
C VAL A 101 0.78 -5.02 -3.30
N GLU A 102 -0.39 -5.32 -2.76
CA GLU A 102 -1.29 -4.35 -2.14
C GLU A 102 -1.36 -4.62 -0.64
N ILE A 103 -1.18 -3.59 0.18
CA ILE A 103 -1.23 -3.68 1.64
C ILE A 103 -2.32 -2.73 2.14
N GLN A 104 -3.24 -3.25 2.91
CA GLN A 104 -4.31 -2.48 3.53
C GLN A 104 -4.35 -2.72 5.04
N VAL A 105 -4.44 -1.65 5.82
CA VAL A 105 -4.47 -1.67 7.29
C VAL A 105 -5.76 -1.05 7.77
N SER A 106 -6.48 -1.75 8.67
CA SER A 106 -7.67 -1.22 9.33
C SER A 106 -7.30 -0.22 10.44
N ARG A 107 -8.29 0.53 10.93
CA ARG A 107 -8.11 1.42 12.10
C ARG A 107 -7.68 0.66 13.36
N LYS A 108 -8.02 -0.63 13.45
CA LYS A 108 -7.63 -1.53 14.56
C LYS A 108 -6.25 -2.14 14.41
N GLY A 109 -5.55 -1.86 13.29
CA GLY A 109 -4.22 -2.40 12.99
C GLY A 109 -4.24 -3.77 12.30
N GLU A 110 -5.40 -4.34 11.98
CA GLU A 110 -5.50 -5.54 11.17
C GLU A 110 -4.95 -5.28 9.79
N CYS A 111 -4.26 -6.25 9.20
CA CYS A 111 -3.60 -6.08 7.92
C CYS A 111 -4.03 -7.15 6.92
N PHE A 112 -4.39 -6.71 5.72
CA PHE A 112 -4.65 -7.54 4.55
C PHE A 112 -3.60 -7.27 3.49
N ILE A 113 -3.04 -8.35 2.94
CA ILE A 113 -1.98 -8.30 1.94
C ILE A 113 -2.43 -9.07 0.71
N SER A 114 -2.60 -8.37 -0.43
CA SER A 114 -2.85 -9.03 -1.71
C SER A 114 -1.53 -9.20 -2.45
N LEU A 115 -1.21 -10.44 -2.81
CA LEU A 115 -0.10 -10.79 -3.67
C LEU A 115 -0.65 -11.10 -5.06
N ILE A 116 -0.20 -10.38 -6.09
CA ILE A 116 -0.80 -10.40 -7.43
C ILE A 116 0.23 -10.94 -8.44
N TYR A 117 -0.16 -12.00 -9.14
CA TYR A 117 0.73 -12.83 -9.95
C TYR A 117 0.36 -12.89 -11.42
N HIS A 118 1.37 -13.16 -12.26
CA HIS A 118 1.19 -13.54 -13.67
C HIS A 118 1.05 -15.05 -13.89
N LYS A 119 1.15 -15.87 -12.83
CA LYS A 119 0.98 -17.33 -12.87
C LYS A 119 -0.28 -17.78 -12.15
N LEU A 120 -0.75 -18.98 -12.46
CA LEU A 120 -1.79 -19.66 -11.65
C LEU A 120 -1.23 -20.04 -10.28
N LEU A 121 -2.08 -19.96 -9.28
CA LEU A 121 -1.77 -20.28 -7.88
C LEU A 121 -2.31 -21.69 -7.57
N ASP A 122 -1.51 -22.47 -6.89
CA ASP A 122 -1.78 -23.87 -6.54
C ASP A 122 -1.81 -24.11 -5.02
N SER A 123 -1.96 -25.38 -4.63
CA SER A 123 -1.95 -25.78 -3.22
C SER A 123 -0.64 -25.49 -2.51
N ASN A 124 0.50 -25.57 -3.22
CA ASN A 124 1.81 -25.21 -2.64
C ASN A 124 1.88 -23.73 -2.32
N TRP A 125 1.35 -22.87 -3.18
CA TRP A 125 1.22 -21.44 -2.90
C TRP A 125 0.38 -21.20 -1.63
N ILE A 126 -0.77 -21.89 -1.51
CA ILE A 126 -1.67 -21.75 -0.34
C ILE A 126 -0.91 -22.11 0.94
N GLU A 127 -0.20 -23.24 0.97
CA GLU A 127 0.59 -23.68 2.12
C GLU A 127 1.63 -22.62 2.53
N LYS A 128 2.42 -22.12 1.57
CA LYS A 128 3.45 -21.10 1.83
C LYS A 128 2.85 -19.77 2.28
N ALA A 129 1.72 -19.36 1.69
CA ALA A 129 1.01 -18.15 2.10
C ALA A 129 0.45 -18.26 3.53
N GLN A 130 -0.08 -19.43 3.93
CA GLN A 130 -0.55 -19.67 5.30
C GLN A 130 0.59 -19.65 6.34
N ILE A 131 1.75 -20.20 6.01
CA ILE A 131 2.94 -20.11 6.85
C ILE A 131 3.37 -18.65 7.02
N LEU A 132 3.41 -17.89 5.91
CA LEU A 132 3.78 -16.49 5.92
C LEU A 132 2.76 -15.65 6.70
N SER A 133 1.46 -15.92 6.53
CA SER A 133 0.35 -15.27 7.25
C SER A 133 0.53 -15.37 8.77
N LYS A 134 0.81 -16.55 9.29
CA LYS A 134 1.08 -16.77 10.72
C LYS A 134 2.33 -16.01 11.19
N LYS A 135 3.38 -16.00 10.38
CA LYS A 135 4.67 -15.35 10.71
C LYS A 135 4.57 -13.82 10.76
N ILE A 136 3.81 -13.22 9.84
CA ILE A 136 3.64 -11.76 9.74
C ILE A 136 2.42 -11.27 10.52
N GLN A 137 1.55 -12.18 10.99
CA GLN A 137 0.28 -11.86 11.66
C GLN A 137 -0.60 -10.95 10.79
N SER A 138 -0.83 -11.39 9.55
CA SER A 138 -1.62 -10.66 8.55
C SER A 138 -2.33 -11.63 7.63
N SER A 139 -3.51 -11.25 7.14
CA SER A 139 -4.27 -12.05 6.18
C SER A 139 -3.70 -11.88 4.77
N PHE A 140 -3.59 -12.97 4.03
CA PHE A 140 -3.11 -12.99 2.66
C PHE A 140 -4.21 -13.33 1.67
N ILE A 141 -4.18 -12.65 0.53
CA ILE A 141 -5.03 -12.91 -0.61
C ILE A 141 -4.12 -13.12 -1.82
N GLY A 142 -4.19 -14.30 -2.43
CA GLY A 142 -3.55 -14.56 -3.71
C GLY A 142 -4.46 -14.16 -4.85
N ARG A 143 -3.98 -13.36 -5.77
CA ARG A 143 -4.72 -12.95 -6.98
C ARG A 143 -3.90 -13.29 -8.21
N SER A 144 -4.55 -13.91 -9.18
CA SER A 144 -4.02 -14.17 -10.50
C SER A 144 -5.14 -13.99 -11.52
N LYS A 145 -4.84 -14.11 -12.82
CA LYS A 145 -5.86 -14.05 -13.86
C LYS A 145 -6.98 -15.06 -13.55
N ASN A 146 -8.19 -14.55 -13.29
CA ASN A 146 -9.39 -15.34 -12.98
C ASN A 146 -9.33 -16.17 -11.67
N GLN A 147 -8.33 -15.95 -10.79
CA GLN A 147 -8.24 -16.61 -9.49
C GLN A 147 -8.18 -15.60 -8.35
N LYS A 148 -8.83 -15.93 -7.25
CA LYS A 148 -8.69 -15.27 -5.95
C LYS A 148 -8.69 -16.35 -4.86
N LEU A 149 -7.57 -16.49 -4.16
CA LEU A 149 -7.39 -17.42 -3.03
C LEU A 149 -7.24 -16.61 -1.73
N ILE A 150 -7.88 -17.08 -0.65
CA ILE A 150 -7.90 -16.43 0.67
C ILE A 150 -7.40 -17.41 1.71
#